data_a54cda3f5dd71f7907f1c025f8b77aed
#
_entry.id   a54cda3f5dd71f7907f1c025f8b77aed
#
_cell.length_a   1.000
_cell.length_b   1.000
_cell.length_c   1.000
_cell.angle_alpha   90.00
_cell.angle_beta   90.00
_cell.angle_gamma   90.00
#
_symmetry.space_group_name_H-M   'P 1'
#
loop_
_entity.id
_entity.type
_entity.pdbx_description
1 polymer ?
#
loop_
_entity_poly.entity_id
_entity_poly.type
_entity_poly.pdbx_seq_one_letter_code
_entity_poly.pdbx_strand_id
1 'polypeptide(L)'
;MPRNRVRRTRGWTAVGILLSGILLTLQSSGQRWEPSPTQFGDPLPGITAAEFERFRLGLEDFLEVEESEEGLGPVFNGRSCAECHNIPAVGGGGSIAEQRAGLRLADGSFDSLPGGSLFQLFSIPPHDCQERIPSEANRVAARKSIPLFGAGLVEAIADETLAALSDPDDRDGDGISGRVHWVQDRASGATRAGRLGWKSQQATLLSFCAEAYLEEMGITNDLFPLENAPNGDEERLRRCDLTRGVEDVADRATGLRGIDNFEAFVRLLGPPPRGEITDQVRRGERVFGQIQCSSCHVPLLQTGASSNPVFDRRPVPLFSDLLLHDVGTGDGIVQDDAHGEEIRTPALWGLRVRRGLLHDGTAASPSEAILRHDREAAEARRLFQALPSAEREALLAFLDSL
;
A
#
# COMPACT_ATOMS: atom_id res chain seq x y z
N MET A 1 22.23 -13.41 -21.08
CA MET A 1 21.90 -12.95 -22.45
C MET A 1 20.76 -11.96 -22.35
N PRO A 2 20.78 -10.79 -22.97
CA PRO A 2 19.70 -9.82 -22.81
C PRO A 2 18.42 -10.37 -23.43
N ARG A 3 17.36 -10.41 -22.65
CA ARG A 3 16.04 -10.89 -23.04
C ARG A 3 15.37 -9.88 -23.97
N ASN A 4 14.98 -10.33 -25.17
CA ASN A 4 14.08 -9.58 -26.04
C ASN A 4 12.63 -9.85 -25.58
N ARG A 5 12.00 -8.90 -24.92
CA ARG A 5 10.53 -8.92 -24.72
C ARG A 5 9.85 -8.81 -26.10
N VAL A 6 9.35 -9.93 -26.59
CA VAL A 6 8.56 -9.96 -27.84
C VAL A 6 7.12 -9.61 -27.49
N ARG A 7 6.75 -8.37 -27.72
CA ARG A 7 5.32 -7.95 -27.65
C ARG A 7 4.52 -8.73 -28.69
N ARG A 8 3.58 -9.55 -28.26
CA ARG A 8 2.58 -10.17 -29.13
C ARG A 8 1.53 -9.13 -29.51
N THR A 9 1.67 -8.51 -30.69
CA THR A 9 0.62 -7.68 -31.28
C THR A 9 -0.51 -8.57 -31.79
N ARG A 10 -1.66 -8.54 -31.11
CA ARG A 10 -2.90 -9.11 -31.65
C ARG A 10 -3.43 -8.18 -32.74
N GLY A 11 -3.34 -8.61 -34.00
CA GLY A 11 -3.90 -7.92 -35.16
C GLY A 11 -5.43 -7.87 -35.09
N TRP A 12 -5.97 -6.69 -35.15
CA TRP A 12 -7.42 -6.46 -35.34
C TRP A 12 -7.72 -6.42 -36.84
N THR A 13 -8.55 -7.36 -37.30
CA THR A 13 -9.10 -7.36 -38.64
C THR A 13 -10.19 -6.29 -38.76
N ALA A 14 -9.99 -5.32 -39.63
CA ALA A 14 -10.98 -4.30 -39.96
C ALA A 14 -12.08 -4.91 -40.82
N VAL A 15 -13.32 -4.88 -40.31
CA VAL A 15 -14.55 -5.18 -41.11
C VAL A 15 -15.09 -3.85 -41.66
N GLY A 16 -15.04 -3.68 -42.95
CA GLY A 16 -15.64 -2.53 -43.62
C GLY A 16 -17.17 -2.63 -43.65
N ILE A 17 -17.85 -1.59 -43.17
CA ILE A 17 -19.30 -1.42 -43.27
C ILE A 17 -19.59 -0.25 -44.24
N LEU A 18 -20.38 -0.56 -45.29
CA LEU A 18 -20.92 0.40 -46.24
C LEU A 18 -21.95 1.34 -45.58
N LEU A 19 -21.72 2.63 -45.71
CA LEU A 19 -22.61 3.70 -45.25
C LEU A 19 -23.70 3.97 -46.29
N SER A 20 -24.95 3.66 -45.95
CA SER A 20 -26.15 4.20 -46.63
C SER A 20 -26.62 5.42 -45.84
N GLY A 21 -26.64 6.59 -46.51
CA GLY A 21 -26.98 7.84 -45.87
C GLY A 21 -28.49 7.98 -45.58
N ILE A 22 -28.79 8.30 -44.33
CA ILE A 22 -30.08 8.88 -43.90
C ILE A 22 -29.74 10.21 -43.20
N LEU A 23 -30.16 11.33 -43.79
CA LEU A 23 -30.12 12.64 -43.15
C LEU A 23 -31.15 12.67 -41.99
N LEU A 24 -30.73 12.49 -40.79
CA LEU A 24 -31.51 12.81 -39.59
C LEU A 24 -31.04 14.16 -39.05
N THR A 25 -31.96 15.13 -39.01
CA THR A 25 -31.75 16.42 -38.34
C THR A 25 -31.58 16.18 -36.84
N LEU A 26 -30.34 16.26 -36.36
CA LEU A 26 -30.01 16.22 -34.94
C LEU A 26 -30.39 17.56 -34.30
N GLN A 27 -31.49 17.58 -33.54
CA GLN A 27 -31.70 18.58 -32.50
C GLN A 27 -30.67 18.32 -31.42
N SER A 28 -29.65 19.18 -31.29
CA SER A 28 -28.70 19.18 -30.22
C SER A 28 -29.38 19.59 -28.91
N SER A 29 -29.94 18.66 -28.16
CA SER A 29 -30.13 18.83 -26.75
C SER A 29 -28.73 18.94 -26.15
N GLY A 30 -28.36 20.15 -25.74
CA GLY A 30 -27.08 20.40 -25.05
C GLY A 30 -27.06 19.69 -23.69
N GLN A 31 -26.86 18.39 -23.68
CA GLN A 31 -26.46 17.67 -22.50
C GLN A 31 -25.08 18.20 -22.13
N ARG A 32 -25.02 19.00 -21.04
CA ARG A 32 -23.76 19.29 -20.39
C ARG A 32 -23.15 17.96 -20.00
N TRP A 33 -21.97 17.64 -20.56
CA TRP A 33 -21.19 16.51 -20.12
C TRP A 33 -20.79 16.80 -18.66
N GLU A 34 -21.42 16.12 -17.72
CA GLU A 34 -20.96 16.11 -16.33
C GLU A 34 -19.95 14.97 -16.21
N PRO A 35 -18.73 15.24 -15.67
CA PRO A 35 -17.76 14.17 -15.44
C PRO A 35 -18.42 13.11 -14.57
N SER A 36 -18.27 11.85 -14.96
CA SER A 36 -18.69 10.73 -14.12
C SER A 36 -18.01 10.84 -12.76
N PRO A 37 -18.70 10.51 -11.66
CA PRO A 37 -18.06 10.48 -10.35
C PRO A 37 -16.86 9.52 -10.37
N THR A 38 -15.76 9.90 -9.72
CA THR A 38 -14.55 9.09 -9.58
C THR A 38 -14.90 7.71 -9.04
N GLN A 39 -14.29 6.67 -9.60
CA GLN A 39 -14.46 5.29 -9.17
C GLN A 39 -13.15 4.75 -8.57
N PHE A 40 -13.24 3.61 -7.90
CA PHE A 40 -12.02 2.90 -7.46
C PHE A 40 -11.25 2.43 -8.70
N GLY A 41 -9.95 2.68 -8.71
CA GLY A 41 -9.08 2.33 -9.83
C GLY A 41 -8.93 3.43 -10.89
N ASP A 42 -9.70 4.52 -10.80
CA ASP A 42 -9.53 5.67 -11.69
C ASP A 42 -8.20 6.39 -11.42
N PRO A 43 -7.61 7.02 -12.43
CA PRO A 43 -6.43 7.85 -12.24
C PRO A 43 -6.77 9.15 -11.48
N LEU A 44 -5.74 9.81 -10.93
CA LEU A 44 -5.85 11.13 -10.31
C LEU A 44 -6.52 12.13 -11.27
N PRO A 45 -7.52 12.88 -10.81
CA PRO A 45 -8.14 13.93 -11.63
C PRO A 45 -7.13 15.04 -11.97
N GLY A 46 -7.12 15.44 -13.24
CA GLY A 46 -6.29 16.55 -13.71
C GLY A 46 -4.92 16.16 -14.23
N ILE A 47 -4.60 14.87 -14.31
CA ILE A 47 -3.39 14.40 -15.00
C ILE A 47 -3.40 14.74 -16.48
N THR A 48 -2.23 14.93 -17.06
CA THR A 48 -2.05 15.18 -18.49
C THR A 48 -2.27 13.92 -19.34
N ALA A 49 -2.43 14.07 -20.66
CA ALA A 49 -2.52 12.92 -21.56
C ALA A 49 -1.26 12.02 -21.52
N ALA A 50 -0.09 12.61 -21.33
CA ALA A 50 1.16 11.86 -21.19
C ALA A 50 1.21 11.05 -19.87
N GLU A 51 0.75 11.63 -18.76
CA GLU A 51 0.64 10.94 -17.47
C GLU A 51 -0.43 9.84 -17.54
N PHE A 52 -1.55 10.08 -18.22
CA PHE A 52 -2.56 9.06 -18.42
C PHE A 52 -2.01 7.87 -19.21
N GLU A 53 -1.20 8.12 -20.26
CA GLU A 53 -0.54 7.03 -20.98
C GLU A 53 0.46 6.27 -20.09
N ARG A 54 1.22 6.97 -19.24
CA ARG A 54 2.09 6.34 -18.25
C ARG A 54 1.31 5.50 -17.24
N PHE A 55 0.19 6.02 -16.73
CA PHE A 55 -0.73 5.28 -15.86
C PHE A 55 -1.24 4.00 -16.53
N ARG A 56 -1.66 4.09 -17.81
CA ARG A 56 -2.19 2.96 -18.57
C ARG A 56 -1.13 1.87 -18.81
N LEU A 57 0.07 2.26 -19.20
CA LEU A 57 1.19 1.32 -19.39
C LEU A 57 1.60 0.67 -18.06
N GLY A 58 1.66 1.46 -16.98
CA GLY A 58 1.95 0.94 -15.66
C GLY A 58 0.87 -0.02 -15.15
N LEU A 59 -0.40 0.23 -15.48
CA LEU A 59 -1.49 -0.71 -15.18
C LEU A 59 -1.34 -2.03 -15.95
N GLU A 60 -0.89 -2.00 -17.20
CA GLU A 60 -0.64 -3.21 -17.99
C GLU A 60 0.44 -4.08 -17.32
N ASP A 61 1.56 -3.48 -16.94
CA ASP A 61 2.65 -4.17 -16.24
C ASP A 61 2.22 -4.65 -14.83
N PHE A 62 1.41 -3.85 -14.11
CA PHE A 62 0.88 -4.22 -12.79
C PHE A 62 -0.04 -5.46 -12.82
N LEU A 63 -0.68 -5.70 -13.96
CA LEU A 63 -1.55 -6.85 -14.23
C LEU A 63 -0.79 -8.04 -14.83
N GLU A 64 0.43 -7.85 -15.28
CA GLU A 64 1.25 -8.91 -15.88
C GLU A 64 1.48 -10.04 -14.86
N VAL A 65 1.38 -11.27 -15.33
CA VAL A 65 1.65 -12.47 -14.53
C VAL A 65 3.03 -12.97 -14.90
N GLU A 66 3.96 -12.88 -13.99
CA GLU A 66 5.35 -13.29 -14.21
C GLU A 66 5.50 -14.82 -14.14
N GLU A 67 6.35 -15.34 -14.98
CA GLU A 67 6.72 -16.75 -15.01
C GLU A 67 8.22 -16.91 -14.65
N SER A 68 8.64 -18.14 -14.31
CA SER A 68 10.02 -18.39 -13.89
C SER A 68 11.08 -18.06 -14.95
N GLU A 69 10.70 -18.14 -16.24
CA GLU A 69 11.54 -17.74 -17.37
C GLU A 69 11.67 -16.21 -17.50
N GLU A 70 10.80 -15.46 -16.87
CA GLU A 70 10.76 -14.00 -16.85
C GLU A 70 11.37 -13.40 -15.58
N GLY A 71 11.78 -14.27 -14.64
CA GLY A 71 12.49 -13.89 -13.42
C GLY A 71 11.73 -14.17 -12.13
N LEU A 72 10.49 -14.71 -12.18
CA LEU A 72 9.75 -15.06 -10.98
C LEU A 72 10.50 -16.04 -10.09
N GLY A 73 10.61 -15.74 -8.82
CA GLY A 73 11.18 -16.63 -7.81
C GLY A 73 12.69 -16.45 -7.66
N PRO A 74 13.33 -17.33 -6.86
CA PRO A 74 12.96 -18.73 -6.54
C PRO A 74 11.81 -18.90 -5.53
N VAL A 75 11.56 -17.90 -4.68
CA VAL A 75 10.45 -17.88 -3.70
C VAL A 75 9.60 -16.61 -3.91
N PHE A 76 8.29 -16.72 -3.67
CA PHE A 76 7.37 -15.61 -3.93
C PHE A 76 6.05 -15.75 -3.14
N ASN A 77 5.30 -14.66 -3.00
CA ASN A 77 3.95 -14.62 -2.44
C ASN A 77 2.86 -14.51 -3.50
N GLY A 78 3.17 -13.94 -4.66
CA GLY A 78 2.28 -13.79 -5.79
C GLY A 78 3.06 -13.65 -7.09
N ARG A 79 2.39 -13.84 -8.24
CA ARG A 79 2.99 -13.75 -9.57
C ARG A 79 2.65 -12.45 -10.30
N SER A 80 1.86 -11.59 -9.67
CA SER A 80 1.43 -10.30 -10.20
C SER A 80 1.11 -9.38 -9.05
N CYS A 81 1.38 -8.09 -9.19
CA CYS A 81 0.99 -7.08 -8.20
C CYS A 81 -0.53 -7.13 -7.94
N ALA A 82 -1.32 -7.37 -9.01
CA ALA A 82 -2.78 -7.42 -8.94
C ALA A 82 -3.30 -8.64 -8.17
N GLU A 83 -2.54 -9.71 -7.97
CA GLU A 83 -2.98 -10.84 -7.13
C GLU A 83 -3.22 -10.41 -5.68
N CYS A 84 -2.41 -9.47 -5.17
CA CYS A 84 -2.55 -8.91 -3.82
C CYS A 84 -3.28 -7.56 -3.79
N HIS A 85 -3.44 -6.86 -4.92
CA HIS A 85 -3.97 -5.51 -4.99
C HIS A 85 -5.13 -5.37 -6.00
N ASN A 86 -6.28 -6.05 -5.76
CA ASN A 86 -7.42 -6.07 -6.70
C ASN A 86 -8.81 -5.85 -6.08
N ILE A 87 -8.92 -5.57 -4.80
CA ILE A 87 -10.21 -5.41 -4.11
C ILE A 87 -10.36 -3.97 -3.58
N PRO A 88 -11.41 -3.22 -3.96
CA PRO A 88 -12.52 -3.56 -4.86
C PRO A 88 -12.19 -3.41 -6.35
N ALA A 89 -11.04 -2.87 -6.69
CA ALA A 89 -10.51 -2.68 -8.03
C ALA A 89 -8.98 -2.82 -7.99
N VAL A 90 -8.32 -2.87 -9.15
CA VAL A 90 -6.86 -2.90 -9.26
C VAL A 90 -6.27 -1.68 -8.56
N GLY A 91 -5.23 -1.91 -7.75
CA GLY A 91 -4.67 -0.94 -6.83
C GLY A 91 -5.32 -0.94 -5.44
N GLY A 92 -6.28 -1.83 -5.18
CA GLY A 92 -6.90 -2.04 -3.86
C GLY A 92 -6.07 -2.90 -2.92
N GLY A 93 -6.73 -3.50 -1.92
CA GLY A 93 -6.17 -4.56 -1.11
C GLY A 93 -6.45 -5.95 -1.68
N GLY A 94 -6.13 -7.00 -0.93
CA GLY A 94 -6.34 -8.37 -1.36
C GLY A 94 -6.64 -9.35 -0.24
N SER A 95 -6.77 -10.63 -0.63
CA SER A 95 -6.99 -11.73 0.31
C SER A 95 -5.69 -12.38 0.79
N ILE A 96 -4.62 -12.27 0.02
CA ILE A 96 -3.30 -12.81 0.37
C ILE A 96 -2.72 -11.96 1.52
N ALA A 97 -2.10 -12.64 2.47
CA ALA A 97 -1.37 -12.01 3.55
C ALA A 97 0.05 -12.57 3.57
N GLU A 98 1.05 -11.70 3.61
CA GLU A 98 2.43 -12.10 3.84
C GLU A 98 2.58 -12.74 5.22
N GLN A 99 3.51 -13.68 5.36
CA GLN A 99 3.85 -14.30 6.63
C GLN A 99 5.19 -13.77 7.11
N ARG A 100 5.21 -13.35 8.39
CA ARG A 100 6.45 -12.92 9.05
C ARG A 100 6.68 -13.72 10.31
N ALA A 101 7.96 -14.02 10.58
CA ALA A 101 8.35 -14.71 11.81
C ALA A 101 9.69 -14.20 12.33
N GLY A 102 9.94 -14.45 13.62
CA GLY A 102 11.18 -14.10 14.29
C GLY A 102 11.24 -14.62 15.72
N LEU A 103 12.27 -14.23 16.43
CA LEU A 103 12.55 -14.63 17.81
C LEU A 103 12.51 -13.40 18.72
N ARG A 104 11.61 -13.41 19.72
CA ARG A 104 11.73 -12.52 20.85
C ARG A 104 12.54 -13.23 21.94
N LEU A 105 13.69 -12.65 22.27
CA LEU A 105 14.62 -13.21 23.26
C LEU A 105 14.16 -12.92 24.69
N ALA A 106 14.79 -13.59 25.68
CA ALA A 106 14.41 -13.45 27.07
C ALA A 106 14.67 -12.04 27.65
N ASP A 107 15.60 -11.30 27.09
CA ASP A 107 15.88 -9.91 27.43
C ASP A 107 14.92 -8.90 26.77
N GLY A 108 13.99 -9.39 25.96
CA GLY A 108 13.01 -8.58 25.25
C GLY A 108 13.47 -8.08 23.88
N SER A 109 14.72 -8.30 23.48
CA SER A 109 15.20 -7.99 22.14
C SER A 109 14.56 -8.89 21.09
N PHE A 110 14.59 -8.46 19.82
CA PHE A 110 14.11 -9.23 18.69
C PHE A 110 15.30 -9.67 17.83
N ASP A 111 15.30 -10.91 17.44
CA ASP A 111 16.27 -11.47 16.52
C ASP A 111 15.54 -11.95 15.26
N SER A 112 15.96 -11.45 14.11
CA SER A 112 15.49 -11.91 12.80
C SER A 112 16.07 -13.30 12.54
N LEU A 113 15.24 -14.17 11.98
CA LEU A 113 15.70 -15.48 11.54
C LEU A 113 16.65 -15.33 10.33
N PRO A 114 17.52 -16.32 10.07
CA PRO A 114 18.30 -16.34 8.85
C PRO A 114 17.41 -16.17 7.61
N GLY A 115 17.75 -15.23 6.73
CA GLY A 115 16.91 -14.82 5.59
C GLY A 115 15.94 -13.68 5.89
N GLY A 116 15.87 -13.20 7.15
CA GLY A 116 14.99 -12.10 7.53
C GLY A 116 13.70 -12.56 8.22
N SER A 117 12.71 -11.68 8.27
CA SER A 117 11.43 -11.97 8.92
C SER A 117 10.31 -12.39 7.96
N LEU A 118 10.43 -12.10 6.66
CA LEU A 118 9.45 -12.50 5.65
C LEU A 118 9.67 -13.95 5.22
N PHE A 119 8.59 -14.69 5.08
CA PHE A 119 8.56 -16.08 4.61
C PHE A 119 7.61 -16.17 3.44
N GLN A 120 8.14 -16.44 2.27
CA GLN A 120 7.37 -16.54 1.04
C GLN A 120 6.51 -17.81 1.00
N LEU A 121 5.28 -17.66 0.48
CA LEU A 121 4.26 -18.70 0.49
C LEU A 121 4.51 -19.81 -0.53
N PHE A 122 5.22 -19.50 -1.61
CA PHE A 122 5.42 -20.37 -2.77
C PHE A 122 6.87 -20.38 -3.21
N SER A 123 7.21 -21.36 -4.03
CA SER A 123 8.48 -21.43 -4.74
C SER A 123 8.29 -21.98 -6.16
N ILE A 124 9.20 -21.63 -7.07
CA ILE A 124 9.20 -22.22 -8.41
C ILE A 124 9.53 -23.72 -8.36
N PRO A 125 9.10 -24.54 -9.37
CA PRO A 125 9.47 -25.95 -9.45
C PRO A 125 11.00 -26.12 -9.60
N PRO A 126 11.59 -27.16 -9.01
CA PRO A 126 10.95 -28.32 -8.37
C PRO A 126 10.55 -28.11 -6.90
N HIS A 127 10.46 -26.90 -6.41
CA HIS A 127 10.05 -26.49 -5.04
C HIS A 127 11.07 -26.84 -3.95
N ASP A 128 12.31 -27.09 -4.30
CA ASP A 128 13.39 -27.36 -3.34
C ASP A 128 13.73 -26.13 -2.47
N CYS A 129 13.34 -24.95 -2.93
CA CYS A 129 13.54 -23.67 -2.22
C CYS A 129 12.35 -23.21 -1.41
N GLN A 130 11.27 -23.98 -1.34
CA GLN A 130 10.11 -23.63 -0.52
C GLN A 130 10.53 -23.34 0.92
N GLU A 131 10.23 -22.14 1.39
CA GLU A 131 10.51 -21.70 2.75
C GLU A 131 9.59 -22.35 3.78
N ARG A 132 10.08 -22.41 5.00
CA ARG A 132 9.30 -22.87 6.15
C ARG A 132 9.69 -22.05 7.36
N ILE A 133 8.69 -21.60 8.10
CA ILE A 133 8.92 -20.96 9.37
C ILE A 133 9.57 -21.98 10.32
N PRO A 134 10.77 -21.69 10.86
CA PRO A 134 11.47 -22.58 11.79
C PRO A 134 10.66 -22.79 13.08
N SER A 135 10.76 -23.98 13.65
CA SER A 135 10.03 -24.34 14.88
C SER A 135 10.43 -23.54 16.12
N GLU A 136 11.61 -22.94 16.11
CA GLU A 136 12.11 -22.04 17.14
C GLU A 136 11.49 -20.65 17.12
N ALA A 137 10.89 -20.25 16.00
CA ALA A 137 10.20 -18.96 15.90
C ALA A 137 9.09 -18.86 16.94
N ASN A 138 9.15 -17.84 17.79
CA ASN A 138 8.16 -17.60 18.84
C ASN A 138 7.31 -16.34 18.58
N ARG A 139 7.54 -15.68 17.46
CA ARG A 139 6.69 -14.63 16.88
C ARG A 139 6.37 -15.01 15.46
N VAL A 140 5.09 -15.11 15.17
CA VAL A 140 4.57 -15.35 13.82
C VAL A 140 3.42 -14.39 13.61
N ALA A 141 3.43 -13.69 12.50
CA ALA A 141 2.46 -12.67 12.16
C ALA A 141 2.03 -12.79 10.69
N ALA A 142 0.83 -12.29 10.42
CA ALA A 142 0.34 -12.11 9.05
C ALA A 142 0.07 -10.62 8.82
N ARG A 143 0.38 -10.13 7.61
CA ARG A 143 0.07 -8.75 7.22
C ARG A 143 -0.68 -8.74 5.91
N LYS A 144 -1.83 -8.06 5.89
CA LYS A 144 -2.64 -7.85 4.70
C LYS A 144 -2.04 -6.76 3.82
N SER A 145 -2.21 -6.91 2.50
CA SER A 145 -1.85 -5.86 1.55
C SER A 145 -2.65 -4.58 1.83
N ILE A 146 -1.95 -3.44 1.84
CA ILE A 146 -2.54 -2.11 2.04
C ILE A 146 -3.05 -1.61 0.69
N PRO A 147 -4.30 -1.07 0.59
CA PRO A 147 -4.76 -0.43 -0.64
C PRO A 147 -3.84 0.71 -1.08
N LEU A 148 -3.53 0.78 -2.37
CA LEU A 148 -2.59 1.73 -2.97
C LEU A 148 -3.28 3.01 -3.48
N PHE A 149 -4.62 3.09 -3.39
CA PHE A 149 -5.39 4.26 -3.83
C PHE A 149 -4.88 5.54 -3.19
N GLY A 150 -4.49 6.52 -4.01
CA GLY A 150 -3.98 7.81 -3.55
C GLY A 150 -2.56 7.78 -2.98
N ALA A 151 -1.81 6.68 -3.14
CA ALA A 151 -0.45 6.57 -2.59
C ALA A 151 0.50 7.65 -3.11
N GLY A 152 0.32 8.15 -4.34
CA GLY A 152 1.09 9.28 -4.85
C GLY A 152 0.82 10.58 -4.09
N LEU A 153 -0.41 10.80 -3.59
CA LEU A 153 -0.70 11.94 -2.71
C LEU A 153 -0.05 11.76 -1.34
N VAL A 154 -0.02 10.54 -0.81
CA VAL A 154 0.67 10.20 0.45
C VAL A 154 2.17 10.46 0.34
N GLU A 155 2.80 9.99 -0.74
CA GLU A 155 4.23 10.23 -1.00
C GLU A 155 4.54 11.73 -1.11
N ALA A 156 3.66 12.52 -1.72
CA ALA A 156 3.83 13.94 -1.93
C ALA A 156 3.65 14.79 -0.65
N ILE A 157 3.25 14.23 0.48
CA ILE A 157 3.25 14.93 1.78
C ILE A 157 4.71 15.18 2.17
N ALA A 158 5.04 16.41 2.58
CA ALA A 158 6.40 16.78 2.94
C ALA A 158 6.86 16.06 4.23
N ASP A 159 8.16 15.71 4.31
CA ASP A 159 8.75 15.06 5.49
C ASP A 159 8.59 15.93 6.74
N GLU A 160 8.69 17.25 6.58
CA GLU A 160 8.51 18.23 7.65
C GLU A 160 7.10 18.22 8.23
N THR A 161 6.09 17.86 7.43
CA THR A 161 4.71 17.71 7.90
C THR A 161 4.60 16.54 8.88
N LEU A 162 5.20 15.39 8.55
CA LEU A 162 5.21 14.23 9.43
C LEU A 162 6.06 14.48 10.68
N ALA A 163 7.22 15.12 10.52
CA ALA A 163 8.08 15.50 11.63
C ALA A 163 7.37 16.46 12.61
N ALA A 164 6.55 17.38 12.11
CA ALA A 164 5.79 18.31 12.95
C ALA A 164 4.63 17.65 13.73
N LEU A 165 4.13 16.51 13.27
CA LEU A 165 3.11 15.72 13.96
C LEU A 165 3.70 14.75 15.00
N SER A 166 5.02 14.49 14.91
CA SER A 166 5.69 13.50 15.75
C SER A 166 5.97 14.04 17.15
N ASP A 167 5.54 13.31 18.17
CA ASP A 167 5.83 13.59 19.59
C ASP A 167 6.23 12.31 20.36
N PRO A 168 7.40 11.72 20.04
CA PRO A 168 7.82 10.45 20.64
C PRO A 168 8.03 10.50 22.16
N ASP A 169 8.14 11.68 22.74
CA ASP A 169 8.36 11.89 24.16
C ASP A 169 7.07 12.27 24.91
N ASP A 170 5.90 12.28 24.24
CA ASP A 170 4.60 12.72 24.82
C ASP A 170 4.74 14.05 25.60
N ARG A 171 5.26 15.09 24.91
CA ARG A 171 5.60 16.37 25.54
C ARG A 171 4.38 17.17 25.95
N ASP A 172 3.27 16.99 25.24
CA ASP A 172 2.01 17.65 25.54
C ASP A 172 1.19 16.90 26.61
N GLY A 173 1.59 15.67 26.96
CA GLY A 173 1.05 14.87 28.04
C GLY A 173 -0.34 14.30 27.76
N ASP A 174 -0.66 14.08 26.49
CA ASP A 174 -1.96 13.53 26.07
C ASP A 174 -1.99 11.98 26.06
N GLY A 175 -0.84 11.35 26.28
CA GLY A 175 -0.66 9.89 26.31
C GLY A 175 -0.44 9.27 24.94
N ILE A 176 -0.19 10.08 23.90
CA ILE A 176 0.04 9.63 22.53
C ILE A 176 1.45 10.02 22.11
N SER A 177 2.27 9.04 21.73
CA SER A 177 3.70 9.20 21.46
C SER A 177 4.07 8.82 20.01
N GLY A 178 3.27 9.24 19.06
CA GLY A 178 3.47 8.96 17.64
C GLY A 178 4.83 9.43 17.13
N ARG A 179 5.54 8.57 16.40
CA ARG A 179 6.88 8.89 15.91
C ARG A 179 7.06 8.62 14.41
N VAL A 180 7.89 9.44 13.78
CA VAL A 180 8.37 9.19 12.41
C VAL A 180 9.36 8.03 12.42
N HIS A 181 9.21 7.10 11.49
CA HIS A 181 10.26 6.16 11.13
C HIS A 181 11.17 6.81 10.06
N TRP A 182 12.38 7.20 10.45
CA TRP A 182 13.36 7.75 9.52
C TRP A 182 14.09 6.62 8.81
N VAL A 183 13.95 6.54 7.49
CA VAL A 183 14.48 5.45 6.67
C VAL A 183 15.50 5.96 5.66
N GLN A 184 16.46 5.10 5.31
CA GLN A 184 17.38 5.37 4.20
C GLN A 184 16.70 4.99 2.89
N ASP A 185 16.12 5.97 2.20
CA ASP A 185 15.40 5.73 0.95
C ASP A 185 16.38 5.38 -0.17
N ARG A 186 16.20 4.22 -0.77
CA ARG A 186 17.13 3.68 -1.79
C ARG A 186 17.04 4.45 -3.11
N ALA A 187 15.87 4.93 -3.49
CA ALA A 187 15.68 5.64 -4.76
C ALA A 187 16.33 7.02 -4.74
N SER A 188 16.27 7.75 -3.63
CA SER A 188 16.87 9.08 -3.51
C SER A 188 18.26 9.07 -2.88
N GLY A 189 18.65 8.00 -2.20
CA GLY A 189 19.89 7.93 -1.42
C GLY A 189 19.90 8.81 -0.16
N ALA A 190 18.75 9.35 0.25
CA ALA A 190 18.62 10.26 1.37
C ALA A 190 17.87 9.62 2.55
N THR A 191 18.11 10.11 3.77
CA THR A 191 17.25 9.79 4.91
C THR A 191 15.95 10.58 4.77
N ARG A 192 14.81 9.87 4.76
CA ARG A 192 13.47 10.40 4.55
C ARG A 192 12.51 9.89 5.63
N ALA A 193 11.40 10.60 5.82
CA ALA A 193 10.30 10.12 6.65
C ALA A 193 9.57 8.96 5.94
N GLY A 194 9.64 7.77 6.49
CA GLY A 194 8.89 6.60 6.02
C GLY A 194 7.38 6.81 6.19
N ARG A 195 6.60 6.30 5.25
CA ARG A 195 5.14 6.50 5.17
C ARG A 195 4.39 5.38 4.46
N LEU A 196 5.12 4.46 3.84
CA LEU A 196 4.59 3.31 3.11
C LEU A 196 4.92 2.02 3.85
N GLY A 197 4.06 1.00 3.71
CA GLY A 197 4.13 -0.24 4.48
C GLY A 197 3.55 -0.14 5.88
N TRP A 198 3.37 -1.26 6.57
CA TRP A 198 2.80 -1.32 7.93
C TRP A 198 3.73 -0.79 9.02
N LYS A 199 5.02 -0.77 8.76
CA LYS A 199 6.07 -0.25 9.65
C LYS A 199 6.68 1.07 9.16
N SER A 200 6.02 1.76 8.19
CA SER A 200 6.58 2.96 7.55
C SER A 200 8.01 2.74 7.02
N GLN A 201 8.30 1.54 6.51
CA GLN A 201 9.65 1.13 6.11
C GLN A 201 10.13 1.76 4.79
N GLN A 202 9.25 2.36 4.00
CA GLN A 202 9.61 3.03 2.75
C GLN A 202 9.11 4.47 2.69
N ALA A 203 9.90 5.36 2.09
CA ALA A 203 9.57 6.78 1.97
C ALA A 203 9.04 7.15 0.58
N THR A 204 9.50 6.46 -0.48
CA THR A 204 9.13 6.73 -1.87
C THR A 204 8.45 5.51 -2.50
N LEU A 205 7.57 5.78 -3.48
CA LEU A 205 6.89 4.73 -4.22
C LEU A 205 7.86 3.91 -5.07
N LEU A 206 8.90 4.53 -5.63
CA LEU A 206 9.89 3.79 -6.42
C LEU A 206 10.64 2.77 -5.55
N SER A 207 11.12 3.16 -4.35
CA SER A 207 11.75 2.22 -3.42
C SER A 207 10.77 1.14 -2.96
N PHE A 208 9.49 1.51 -2.72
CA PHE A 208 8.48 0.57 -2.26
C PHE A 208 8.10 -0.46 -3.34
N CYS A 209 7.94 -0.02 -4.61
CA CYS A 209 7.69 -0.94 -5.73
C CYS A 209 8.89 -1.86 -5.99
N ALA A 210 10.11 -1.33 -5.86
CA ALA A 210 11.33 -2.10 -6.03
C ALA A 210 11.52 -3.16 -4.93
N GLU A 211 11.26 -2.81 -3.65
CA GLU A 211 11.25 -3.76 -2.55
C GLU A 211 10.18 -4.84 -2.75
N ALA A 212 8.95 -4.44 -3.09
CA ALA A 212 7.84 -5.37 -3.29
C ALA A 212 8.09 -6.32 -4.48
N TYR A 213 8.79 -5.87 -5.53
CA TYR A 213 9.10 -6.72 -6.68
C TYR A 213 10.07 -7.85 -6.28
N LEU A 214 11.05 -7.56 -5.42
CA LEU A 214 11.91 -8.58 -4.84
C LEU A 214 11.19 -9.41 -3.77
N GLU A 215 10.61 -8.77 -2.76
CA GLU A 215 10.10 -9.46 -1.57
C GLU A 215 8.86 -10.32 -1.86
N GLU A 216 7.99 -9.86 -2.78
CA GLU A 216 6.72 -10.53 -3.08
C GLU A 216 6.81 -11.46 -4.30
N MET A 217 7.72 -11.19 -5.23
CA MET A 217 7.80 -11.90 -6.50
C MET A 217 9.16 -12.52 -6.76
N GLY A 218 10.18 -12.23 -5.93
CA GLY A 218 11.54 -12.74 -6.11
C GLY A 218 12.20 -12.20 -7.38
N ILE A 219 11.89 -10.96 -7.79
CA ILE A 219 12.46 -10.35 -8.99
C ILE A 219 13.38 -9.21 -8.59
N THR A 220 14.67 -9.42 -8.80
CA THR A 220 15.72 -8.45 -8.46
C THR A 220 15.70 -7.24 -9.39
N ASN A 221 16.09 -6.08 -8.85
CA ASN A 221 16.22 -4.83 -9.58
C ASN A 221 17.48 -4.06 -9.13
N ASP A 222 17.81 -2.94 -9.76
CA ASP A 222 19.03 -2.19 -9.45
C ASP A 222 19.02 -1.52 -8.07
N LEU A 223 17.85 -1.27 -7.47
CA LEU A 223 17.71 -0.80 -6.09
C LEU A 223 17.83 -1.94 -5.06
N PHE A 224 17.44 -3.15 -5.44
CA PHE A 224 17.52 -4.37 -4.65
C PHE A 224 18.12 -5.50 -5.51
N PRO A 225 19.46 -5.51 -5.69
CA PRO A 225 20.12 -6.39 -6.67
C PRO A 225 20.44 -7.79 -6.16
N LEU A 226 20.15 -8.10 -4.90
CA LEU A 226 20.44 -9.37 -4.27
C LEU A 226 19.15 -10.15 -4.06
N GLU A 227 19.14 -11.39 -4.55
CA GLU A 227 18.02 -12.31 -4.40
C GLU A 227 17.87 -12.78 -2.94
N ASN A 228 16.62 -13.04 -2.53
CA ASN A 228 16.30 -13.57 -1.22
C ASN A 228 16.78 -15.02 -1.08
N ALA A 229 17.69 -15.27 -0.14
CA ALA A 229 18.14 -16.61 0.17
C ALA A 229 17.09 -17.36 1.02
N PRO A 230 16.46 -18.43 0.50
CA PRO A 230 15.41 -19.16 1.22
C PRO A 230 15.87 -19.64 2.59
N ASN A 231 15.23 -19.16 3.65
CA ASN A 231 15.68 -19.37 5.04
C ASN A 231 17.15 -18.96 5.30
N GLY A 232 17.71 -18.02 4.55
CA GLY A 232 19.10 -17.58 4.65
C GLY A 232 20.14 -18.57 4.11
N ASP A 233 19.72 -19.61 3.38
CA ASP A 233 20.60 -20.64 2.83
C ASP A 233 21.06 -20.27 1.41
N GLU A 234 22.22 -19.62 1.33
CA GLU A 234 22.86 -19.21 0.08
C GLU A 234 23.23 -20.39 -0.85
N GLU A 235 23.51 -21.57 -0.29
CA GLU A 235 23.78 -22.75 -1.11
C GLU A 235 22.51 -23.27 -1.77
N ARG A 236 21.41 -23.23 -1.03
CA ARG A 236 20.09 -23.57 -1.52
C ARG A 236 19.65 -22.57 -2.60
N LEU A 237 19.82 -21.25 -2.37
CA LEU A 237 19.56 -20.22 -3.37
C LEU A 237 20.28 -20.53 -4.68
N ARG A 238 21.59 -20.81 -4.65
CA ARG A 238 22.36 -21.11 -5.86
C ARG A 238 21.87 -22.34 -6.68
N ARG A 239 21.10 -23.22 -6.06
CA ARG A 239 20.49 -24.37 -6.76
C ARG A 239 19.14 -24.05 -7.37
N CYS A 240 18.38 -23.13 -6.77
CA CYS A 240 17.01 -22.81 -7.14
C CYS A 240 16.90 -21.57 -8.03
N ASP A 241 17.80 -20.62 -7.85
CA ASP A 241 17.82 -19.44 -8.69
C ASP A 241 18.19 -19.78 -10.12
N LEU A 242 17.26 -19.59 -11.04
CA LEU A 242 17.41 -19.89 -12.48
C LEU A 242 18.02 -18.72 -13.24
N THR A 243 18.00 -17.53 -12.67
CA THR A 243 18.48 -16.29 -13.29
C THR A 243 19.61 -15.71 -12.47
N ARG A 244 20.66 -15.23 -13.12
CA ARG A 244 21.78 -14.61 -12.43
C ARG A 244 21.85 -13.12 -12.75
N GLY A 245 21.98 -12.31 -11.71
CA GLY A 245 22.10 -10.86 -11.81
C GLY A 245 20.74 -10.19 -11.78
N VAL A 246 20.73 -8.88 -11.97
CA VAL A 246 19.52 -8.06 -11.95
C VAL A 246 18.58 -8.45 -13.09
N GLU A 247 17.34 -8.75 -12.78
CA GLU A 247 16.32 -9.27 -13.69
C GLU A 247 15.45 -8.14 -14.26
N ASP A 248 15.02 -7.19 -13.43
CA ASP A 248 14.31 -6.00 -13.89
C ASP A 248 15.28 -4.99 -14.49
N VAL A 249 15.55 -5.17 -15.77
CA VAL A 249 16.43 -4.29 -16.55
C VAL A 249 15.62 -3.36 -17.44
N ALA A 250 16.12 -2.15 -17.65
CA ALA A 250 15.45 -1.16 -18.49
C ALA A 250 15.22 -1.68 -19.92
N ASP A 251 13.98 -1.58 -20.40
CA ASP A 251 13.62 -1.87 -21.79
C ASP A 251 14.40 -0.93 -22.74
N ARG A 252 14.95 -1.47 -23.82
CA ARG A 252 15.83 -0.72 -24.73
C ARG A 252 15.14 0.37 -25.51
N ALA A 253 13.84 0.26 -25.75
CA ALA A 253 13.09 1.23 -26.54
C ALA A 253 12.58 2.39 -25.67
N THR A 254 12.19 2.10 -24.44
CA THR A 254 11.61 3.07 -23.50
C THR A 254 12.59 3.59 -22.49
N GLY A 255 13.64 2.82 -22.17
CA GLY A 255 14.57 3.10 -21.08
C GLY A 255 13.98 2.91 -19.69
N LEU A 256 12.79 2.30 -19.57
CA LEU A 256 12.06 2.10 -18.31
C LEU A 256 12.19 0.65 -17.83
N ARG A 257 12.29 0.50 -16.51
CA ARG A 257 12.23 -0.77 -15.80
C ARG A 257 10.78 -1.09 -15.45
N GLY A 258 10.47 -2.32 -15.09
CA GLY A 258 9.17 -2.70 -14.55
C GLY A 258 8.79 -1.86 -13.33
N ILE A 259 9.75 -1.64 -12.39
CA ILE A 259 9.53 -0.80 -11.20
C ILE A 259 9.17 0.65 -11.53
N ASP A 260 9.67 1.23 -12.63
CA ASP A 260 9.30 2.58 -13.07
C ASP A 260 7.85 2.64 -13.60
N ASN A 261 7.37 1.54 -14.17
CA ASN A 261 6.00 1.41 -14.66
C ASN A 261 5.02 1.17 -13.49
N PHE A 262 5.37 0.30 -12.54
CA PHE A 262 4.57 0.10 -11.31
C PHE A 262 4.45 1.40 -10.51
N GLU A 263 5.56 2.12 -10.33
CA GLU A 263 5.59 3.42 -9.67
C GLU A 263 4.66 4.42 -10.37
N ALA A 264 4.73 4.52 -11.69
CA ALA A 264 3.89 5.45 -12.45
C ALA A 264 2.38 5.13 -12.30
N PHE A 265 1.99 3.85 -12.31
CA PHE A 265 0.61 3.45 -12.05
C PHE A 265 0.18 3.85 -10.64
N VAL A 266 0.93 3.44 -9.61
CA VAL A 266 0.58 3.66 -8.20
C VAL A 266 0.59 5.14 -7.84
N ARG A 267 1.54 5.92 -8.35
CA ARG A 267 1.63 7.37 -8.14
C ARG A 267 0.43 8.11 -8.72
N LEU A 268 -0.03 7.71 -9.89
CA LEU A 268 -1.12 8.38 -10.59
C LEU A 268 -2.50 7.77 -10.27
N LEU A 269 -2.57 6.76 -9.41
CA LEU A 269 -3.81 6.16 -8.97
C LEU A 269 -4.56 7.11 -8.03
N GLY A 270 -5.82 7.38 -8.33
CA GLY A 270 -6.66 8.30 -7.57
C GLY A 270 -6.97 7.81 -6.15
N PRO A 271 -7.27 8.72 -5.21
CA PRO A 271 -7.75 8.34 -3.89
C PRO A 271 -9.14 7.72 -4.00
N PRO A 272 -9.54 6.87 -3.02
CA PRO A 272 -10.85 6.24 -3.04
C PRO A 272 -11.97 7.28 -2.95
N PRO A 273 -13.05 7.12 -3.72
CA PRO A 273 -14.19 8.01 -3.63
C PRO A 273 -14.88 7.84 -2.27
N ARG A 274 -15.24 8.95 -1.64
CA ARG A 274 -16.01 8.94 -0.40
C ARG A 274 -17.46 8.54 -0.67
N GLY A 275 -18.10 7.87 0.32
CA GLY A 275 -19.52 7.58 0.30
C GLY A 275 -20.39 8.83 0.50
N GLU A 276 -21.72 8.66 0.50
CA GLU A 276 -22.68 9.75 0.69
C GLU A 276 -22.51 10.44 2.06
N ILE A 277 -22.49 11.76 2.06
CA ILE A 277 -22.34 12.58 3.28
C ILE A 277 -23.72 13.04 3.77
N THR A 278 -24.38 12.21 4.57
CA THR A 278 -25.65 12.52 5.24
C THR A 278 -25.46 13.33 6.52
N ASP A 279 -26.53 13.79 7.14
CA ASP A 279 -26.47 14.46 8.46
C ASP A 279 -25.98 13.51 9.56
N GLN A 280 -26.31 12.21 9.46
CA GLN A 280 -25.80 11.19 10.37
C GLN A 280 -24.27 11.04 10.23
N VAL A 281 -23.75 11.01 9.00
CA VAL A 281 -22.30 10.99 8.71
C VAL A 281 -21.61 12.22 9.30
N ARG A 282 -22.15 13.43 9.09
CA ARG A 282 -21.60 14.66 9.69
C ARG A 282 -21.59 14.65 11.22
N ARG A 283 -22.63 14.05 11.81
CA ARG A 283 -22.68 13.84 13.27
C ARG A 283 -21.57 12.87 13.71
N GLY A 284 -21.41 11.77 13.01
CA GLY A 284 -20.37 10.79 13.29
C GLY A 284 -18.96 11.36 13.19
N GLU A 285 -18.69 12.23 12.21
CA GLU A 285 -17.40 12.92 12.07
C GLU A 285 -17.10 13.82 13.28
N ARG A 286 -18.11 14.49 13.84
CA ARG A 286 -17.93 15.24 15.10
C ARG A 286 -17.65 14.33 16.30
N VAL A 287 -18.36 13.19 16.39
CA VAL A 287 -18.12 12.18 17.43
C VAL A 287 -16.69 11.63 17.34
N PHE A 288 -16.20 11.36 16.13
CA PHE A 288 -14.85 10.90 15.86
C PHE A 288 -13.78 11.84 16.46
N GLY A 289 -13.95 13.16 16.28
CA GLY A 289 -13.08 14.13 16.93
C GLY A 289 -13.26 14.20 18.45
N GLN A 290 -14.51 14.13 18.95
CA GLN A 290 -14.82 14.23 20.39
C GLN A 290 -14.25 13.08 21.22
N ILE A 291 -14.14 11.88 20.64
CA ILE A 291 -13.58 10.70 21.32
C ILE A 291 -12.12 10.45 20.94
N GLN A 292 -11.42 11.48 20.46
CA GLN A 292 -9.97 11.50 20.23
C GLN A 292 -9.45 10.56 19.14
N CYS A 293 -10.30 9.99 18.29
CA CYS A 293 -9.81 9.19 17.14
C CYS A 293 -8.93 10.03 16.20
N SER A 294 -9.24 11.35 16.09
CA SER A 294 -8.50 12.28 15.23
C SER A 294 -7.10 12.63 15.73
N SER A 295 -6.69 12.19 16.91
CA SER A 295 -5.31 12.41 17.43
C SER A 295 -4.28 11.63 16.62
N CYS A 296 -4.59 10.39 16.21
CA CYS A 296 -3.78 9.58 15.29
C CYS A 296 -4.36 9.59 13.87
N HIS A 297 -5.68 9.46 13.74
CA HIS A 297 -6.36 9.52 12.46
C HIS A 297 -6.66 10.96 12.03
N VAL A 298 -5.58 11.75 11.80
CA VAL A 298 -5.65 13.15 11.39
C VAL A 298 -6.48 13.28 10.11
N PRO A 299 -7.58 14.06 10.13
CA PRO A 299 -8.56 14.06 9.02
C PRO A 299 -7.98 14.51 7.69
N LEU A 300 -7.07 15.48 7.72
CA LEU A 300 -6.57 16.16 6.53
C LEU A 300 -5.09 16.51 6.68
N LEU A 301 -4.28 16.04 5.75
CA LEU A 301 -2.94 16.54 5.52
C LEU A 301 -2.86 17.33 4.20
N GLN A 302 -1.69 17.86 3.88
CA GLN A 302 -1.45 18.58 2.65
C GLN A 302 -0.15 18.08 2.00
N THR A 303 -0.16 17.92 0.68
CA THR A 303 1.07 17.66 -0.07
C THR A 303 2.00 18.88 -0.05
N GLY A 304 3.29 18.64 -0.23
CA GLY A 304 4.29 19.68 -0.35
C GLY A 304 4.15 20.50 -1.64
N ALA A 305 5.08 21.44 -1.82
CA ALA A 305 5.21 22.17 -3.07
C ALA A 305 5.70 21.23 -4.19
N SER A 306 5.06 21.28 -5.35
CA SER A 306 5.40 20.46 -6.51
C SER A 306 5.30 21.27 -7.80
N SER A 307 6.18 20.97 -8.75
CA SER A 307 6.04 21.49 -10.13
C SER A 307 4.88 20.83 -10.89
N ASN A 308 4.43 19.67 -10.43
CA ASN A 308 3.26 18.99 -10.99
C ASN A 308 1.98 19.47 -10.27
N PRO A 309 1.04 20.14 -10.98
CA PRO A 309 -0.16 20.70 -10.38
C PRO A 309 -1.07 19.71 -9.65
N VAL A 310 -1.04 18.42 -10.03
CA VAL A 310 -1.87 17.40 -9.37
C VAL A 310 -1.36 17.01 -7.99
N PHE A 311 -0.11 17.37 -7.67
CA PHE A 311 0.52 17.14 -6.38
C PHE A 311 0.88 18.42 -5.62
N ASP A 312 0.74 19.65 -6.24
CA ASP A 312 1.14 20.90 -5.58
C ASP A 312 0.13 21.33 -4.53
N ARG A 313 0.52 21.31 -3.26
CA ARG A 313 -0.28 21.76 -2.08
C ARG A 313 -1.73 21.27 -2.09
N ARG A 314 -1.92 19.99 -2.43
CA ARG A 314 -3.25 19.36 -2.49
C ARG A 314 -3.70 18.94 -1.10
N PRO A 315 -4.99 19.14 -0.76
CA PRO A 315 -5.56 18.56 0.44
C PRO A 315 -5.67 17.03 0.29
N VAL A 316 -5.28 16.31 1.33
CA VAL A 316 -5.25 14.83 1.37
C VAL A 316 -6.08 14.36 2.57
N PRO A 317 -7.39 14.10 2.38
CA PRO A 317 -8.29 13.70 3.47
C PRO A 317 -8.15 12.20 3.78
N LEU A 318 -6.96 11.78 4.20
CA LEU A 318 -6.61 10.37 4.39
C LEU A 318 -7.00 9.80 5.76
N PHE A 319 -7.28 10.64 6.75
CA PHE A 319 -7.56 10.24 8.15
C PHE A 319 -6.43 9.38 8.73
N SER A 320 -5.22 9.93 8.74
CA SER A 320 -4.01 9.33 9.30
C SER A 320 -2.94 10.40 9.46
N ASP A 321 -2.10 10.26 10.46
CA ASP A 321 -0.85 11.00 10.64
C ASP A 321 0.35 10.30 9.97
N LEU A 322 0.20 9.03 9.55
CA LEU A 322 1.23 8.16 8.96
C LEU A 322 2.39 7.81 9.93
N LEU A 323 2.23 8.09 11.22
CA LEU A 323 3.22 7.81 12.26
C LEU A 323 3.11 6.38 12.78
N LEU A 324 4.15 5.93 13.46
CA LEU A 324 4.18 4.68 14.22
C LEU A 324 3.62 4.90 15.61
N HIS A 325 2.72 4.01 16.06
CA HIS A 325 2.10 4.02 17.38
C HIS A 325 2.02 2.62 17.98
N ASP A 326 2.12 2.51 19.31
CA ASP A 326 1.72 1.32 20.06
C ASP A 326 0.25 1.45 20.50
N VAL A 327 -0.63 0.90 19.72
CA VAL A 327 -2.07 0.84 20.03
C VAL A 327 -2.52 -0.55 20.49
N GLY A 328 -1.57 -1.36 20.99
CA GLY A 328 -1.83 -2.71 21.51
C GLY A 328 -2.13 -3.76 20.45
N THR A 329 -1.99 -3.42 19.17
CA THR A 329 -2.23 -4.34 18.04
C THR A 329 -0.96 -4.68 17.28
N GLY A 330 0.21 -4.42 17.84
CA GLY A 330 1.50 -4.75 17.21
C GLY A 330 1.67 -6.26 16.99
N ASP A 331 2.41 -6.61 15.95
CA ASP A 331 2.61 -7.99 15.49
C ASP A 331 3.82 -8.69 16.14
N GLY A 332 4.61 -7.95 16.91
CA GLY A 332 5.80 -8.46 17.58
C GLY A 332 7.03 -8.59 16.68
N ILE A 333 6.92 -8.18 15.40
CA ILE A 333 8.02 -8.21 14.44
C ILE A 333 8.67 -6.82 14.39
N VAL A 334 9.97 -6.77 14.66
CA VAL A 334 10.79 -5.57 14.48
C VAL A 334 11.20 -5.46 13.01
N GLN A 335 11.17 -4.25 12.47
CA GLN A 335 11.61 -3.96 11.11
C GLN A 335 12.38 -2.63 11.12
N ASP A 336 13.66 -2.69 10.88
CA ASP A 336 14.58 -1.57 11.09
C ASP A 336 14.42 -0.97 12.50
N ASP A 337 14.16 0.32 12.63
CA ASP A 337 13.91 0.99 13.91
C ASP A 337 12.45 0.91 14.38
N ALA A 338 11.54 0.30 13.61
CA ALA A 338 10.15 0.12 14.02
C ALA A 338 10.02 -1.08 14.97
N HIS A 339 9.59 -0.81 16.20
CA HIS A 339 9.45 -1.83 17.25
C HIS A 339 8.32 -2.82 16.96
N GLY A 340 8.37 -3.99 17.61
CA GLY A 340 7.38 -5.05 17.42
C GLY A 340 5.95 -4.63 17.78
N GLU A 341 5.81 -3.76 18.74
CA GLU A 341 4.54 -3.24 19.23
C GLU A 341 3.94 -2.13 18.35
N GLU A 342 4.75 -1.48 17.52
CA GLU A 342 4.33 -0.32 16.72
C GLU A 342 3.77 -0.74 15.37
N ILE A 343 2.72 -0.04 14.95
CA ILE A 343 2.13 -0.13 13.62
C ILE A 343 1.87 1.29 13.11
N ARG A 344 2.11 1.53 11.83
CA ARG A 344 1.75 2.81 11.20
C ARG A 344 0.24 3.00 11.22
N THR A 345 -0.23 4.20 11.61
CA THR A 345 -1.63 4.58 11.44
C THR A 345 -2.02 4.45 9.96
N PRO A 346 -2.90 3.50 9.59
CA PRO A 346 -3.32 3.39 8.20
C PRO A 346 -4.28 4.51 7.82
N ALA A 347 -4.22 4.95 6.56
CA ALA A 347 -5.24 5.84 6.03
C ALA A 347 -6.63 5.17 6.13
N LEU A 348 -7.65 5.90 6.61
CA LEU A 348 -9.00 5.35 6.71
C LEU A 348 -9.84 5.57 5.44
N TRP A 349 -9.40 6.39 4.50
CA TRP A 349 -10.08 6.49 3.21
C TRP A 349 -10.21 5.11 2.53
N GLY A 350 -11.33 4.84 1.89
CA GLY A 350 -11.65 3.52 1.35
C GLY A 350 -12.00 2.45 2.39
N LEU A 351 -12.17 2.82 3.68
CA LEU A 351 -12.51 1.88 4.76
C LEU A 351 -13.79 1.09 4.45
N ARG A 352 -14.80 1.71 3.85
CA ARG A 352 -16.11 1.12 3.51
C ARG A 352 -16.04 -0.12 2.63
N VAL A 353 -14.95 -0.32 1.90
CA VAL A 353 -14.77 -1.47 1.00
C VAL A 353 -13.72 -2.47 1.49
N ARG A 354 -13.06 -2.19 2.62
CA ARG A 354 -12.06 -3.10 3.17
C ARG A 354 -12.70 -4.33 3.80
N ARG A 355 -12.14 -5.48 3.48
CA ARG A 355 -12.50 -6.76 4.10
C ARG A 355 -11.40 -7.17 5.06
N GLY A 356 -11.74 -7.22 6.34
CA GLY A 356 -10.78 -7.43 7.41
C GLY A 356 -9.97 -6.15 7.70
N LEU A 357 -10.01 -5.73 8.94
CA LEU A 357 -9.36 -4.53 9.45
C LEU A 357 -8.20 -4.91 10.37
N LEU A 358 -7.41 -3.96 10.79
CA LEU A 358 -6.09 -4.09 11.39
C LEU A 358 -5.06 -4.60 10.36
N HIS A 359 -3.79 -4.66 10.74
CA HIS A 359 -2.70 -5.08 9.85
C HIS A 359 -2.83 -6.54 9.41
N ASP A 360 -3.42 -7.39 10.25
CA ASP A 360 -3.60 -8.82 10.05
C ASP A 360 -4.96 -9.20 9.41
N GLY A 361 -5.87 -8.22 9.27
CA GLY A 361 -7.20 -8.44 8.71
C GLY A 361 -8.17 -9.20 9.61
N THR A 362 -7.86 -9.39 10.89
CA THR A 362 -8.64 -10.25 11.80
C THR A 362 -9.84 -9.57 12.43
N ALA A 363 -9.95 -8.24 12.39
CA ALA A 363 -11.13 -7.52 12.84
C ALA A 363 -12.18 -7.46 11.72
N ALA A 364 -13.38 -8.01 11.96
CA ALA A 364 -14.43 -8.13 10.95
C ALA A 364 -15.26 -6.85 10.76
N SER A 365 -15.14 -5.86 11.65
CA SER A 365 -15.89 -4.60 11.62
C SER A 365 -15.11 -3.45 12.23
N PRO A 366 -15.48 -2.18 11.90
CA PRO A 366 -14.91 -1.01 12.56
C PRO A 366 -15.08 -1.04 14.09
N SER A 367 -16.23 -1.50 14.60
CA SER A 367 -16.45 -1.65 16.04
C SER A 367 -15.46 -2.64 16.66
N GLU A 368 -15.22 -3.77 16.03
CA GLU A 368 -14.26 -4.75 16.54
C GLU A 368 -12.83 -4.20 16.50
N ALA A 369 -12.44 -3.54 15.42
CA ALA A 369 -11.14 -2.89 15.34
C ALA A 369 -10.94 -1.86 16.46
N ILE A 370 -11.92 -0.98 16.70
CA ILE A 370 -11.87 0.03 17.77
C ILE A 370 -11.74 -0.65 19.15
N LEU A 371 -12.48 -1.73 19.39
CA LEU A 371 -12.43 -2.42 20.68
C LEU A 371 -11.10 -3.15 20.95
N ARG A 372 -10.30 -3.40 19.91
CA ARG A 372 -8.95 -3.96 20.03
C ARG A 372 -7.87 -2.89 20.24
N HIS A 373 -8.19 -1.64 20.06
CA HIS A 373 -7.28 -0.54 20.37
C HIS A 373 -7.01 -0.50 21.88
N ASP A 374 -5.75 -0.28 22.26
CA ASP A 374 -5.28 -0.19 23.65
C ASP A 374 -4.10 0.78 23.75
N ARG A 375 -3.36 0.78 24.84
CA ARG A 375 -2.16 1.59 25.03
C ARG A 375 -2.43 3.08 24.73
N GLU A 376 -1.75 3.67 23.76
CA GLU A 376 -1.96 5.05 23.34
C GLU A 376 -3.44 5.34 22.97
N ALA A 377 -4.17 4.38 22.44
CA ALA A 377 -5.57 4.51 22.05
C ALA A 377 -6.58 4.03 23.13
N ALA A 378 -6.13 3.69 24.36
CA ALA A 378 -6.99 3.16 25.41
C ALA A 378 -8.11 4.12 25.80
N GLU A 379 -7.84 5.44 25.85
CA GLU A 379 -8.85 6.44 26.18
C GLU A 379 -9.92 6.58 25.08
N ALA A 380 -9.50 6.62 23.80
CA ALA A 380 -10.42 6.64 22.67
C ALA A 380 -11.36 5.42 22.69
N ARG A 381 -10.81 4.22 22.94
CA ARG A 381 -11.61 3.00 23.13
C ARG A 381 -12.60 3.12 24.29
N ARG A 382 -12.17 3.61 25.44
CA ARG A 382 -13.02 3.80 26.62
C ARG A 382 -14.17 4.77 26.31
N LEU A 383 -13.89 5.88 25.63
CA LEU A 383 -14.89 6.86 25.20
C LEU A 383 -15.88 6.24 24.20
N PHE A 384 -15.40 5.44 23.24
CA PHE A 384 -16.25 4.71 22.30
C PHE A 384 -17.23 3.78 23.04
N GLN A 385 -16.74 3.03 24.03
CA GLN A 385 -17.59 2.12 24.83
C GLN A 385 -18.67 2.86 25.62
N ALA A 386 -18.39 4.09 26.05
CA ALA A 386 -19.30 4.93 26.80
C ALA A 386 -20.31 5.69 25.92
N LEU A 387 -20.18 5.66 24.58
CA LEU A 387 -21.10 6.38 23.69
C LEU A 387 -22.55 5.89 23.81
N PRO A 388 -23.53 6.80 23.84
CA PRO A 388 -24.92 6.47 23.59
C PRO A 388 -25.09 5.78 22.21
N SER A 389 -26.11 4.92 22.08
CA SER A 389 -26.35 4.15 20.84
C SER A 389 -26.39 5.04 19.59
N ALA A 390 -27.13 6.16 19.65
CA ALA A 390 -27.27 7.07 18.52
C ALA A 390 -25.94 7.73 18.10
N GLU A 391 -25.03 8.00 19.04
CA GLU A 391 -23.69 8.55 18.73
C GLU A 391 -22.78 7.45 18.14
N ARG A 392 -22.88 6.25 18.68
CA ARG A 392 -22.14 5.09 18.14
C ARG A 392 -22.57 4.75 16.71
N GLU A 393 -23.88 4.75 16.45
CA GLU A 393 -24.43 4.54 15.11
C GLU A 393 -23.99 5.65 14.13
N ALA A 394 -23.97 6.90 14.58
CA ALA A 394 -23.48 8.01 13.78
C ALA A 394 -21.98 7.88 13.45
N LEU A 395 -21.17 7.53 14.44
CA LEU A 395 -19.73 7.25 14.23
C LEU A 395 -19.49 6.14 13.21
N LEU A 396 -20.21 5.03 13.33
CA LEU A 396 -20.09 3.92 12.40
C LEU A 396 -20.54 4.32 10.98
N ALA A 397 -21.62 5.07 10.85
CA ALA A 397 -22.06 5.63 9.57
C ALA A 397 -21.00 6.55 8.94
N PHE A 398 -20.28 7.32 9.77
CA PHE A 398 -19.15 8.13 9.30
C PHE A 398 -18.01 7.24 8.78
N LEU A 399 -17.57 6.24 9.55
CA LEU A 399 -16.52 5.31 9.15
C LEU A 399 -16.90 4.54 7.86
N ASP A 400 -18.16 4.14 7.74
CA ASP A 400 -18.70 3.48 6.54
C ASP A 400 -18.81 4.44 5.33
N SER A 401 -18.65 5.74 5.52
CA SER A 401 -18.59 6.73 4.43
C SER A 401 -17.17 6.97 3.91
N LEU A 402 -16.15 6.49 4.62
CA LEU A 402 -14.74 6.62 4.24
C LEU A 402 -14.32 5.46 3.34
#